data_6d7372fe81fd12f1ad58becfd1a219f9
#
_entry.id   6d7372fe81fd12f1ad58becfd1a219f9
#
_cell.length_a   1.000
_cell.length_b   1.000
_cell.length_c   1.000
_cell.angle_alpha   90.00
_cell.angle_beta   90.00
_cell.angle_gamma   90.00
#
_symmetry.space_group_name_H-M   'P 1'
#
loop_
_entity.id
_entity.type
_entity.pdbx_description
1 polymer ?
#
loop_
_entity_poly.entity_id
_entity_poly.type
_entity_poly.pdbx_seq_one_letter_code
_entity_poly.pdbx_strand_id
1 'polypeptide(L)'
;LGPKGRYVVLDKKFGAPTITNDGVTIAREIEIEDVFENQGAQLVREVATATNDVAGDGTTTATLLAQTIVRHGLKNVAAGANPLALRRGIESAVDQVVEDLREKQSKEVGGKEQIARVAAISAADEEIGNIIADAIEKVGKDGVVNVEEGQTFGLELEFTEGMQFDKGYLSPYMITDAERMEAVLDEPYVLIANQKIGAVKDVLPVLEQVIQAGRPLLIVAADAEGESLPTISVN
;
A
#
# COMPACT_ATOMS: atom_id res chain seq x y z
N LEU A 1 -10.72 -18.10 -7.95
CA LEU A 1 -10.72 -18.20 -6.50
C LEU A 1 -10.33 -19.61 -6.07
N GLY A 2 -9.40 -19.70 -5.10
CA GLY A 2 -8.94 -20.95 -4.53
C GLY A 2 -8.31 -21.91 -5.55
N PRO A 3 -8.27 -23.23 -5.26
CA PRO A 3 -7.59 -24.23 -6.09
C PRO A 3 -8.15 -24.36 -7.52
N LYS A 4 -9.34 -23.85 -7.78
CA LYS A 4 -9.97 -23.80 -9.11
C LYS A 4 -9.80 -22.46 -9.82
N GLY A 5 -9.07 -21.53 -9.23
CA GLY A 5 -8.75 -20.23 -9.83
C GLY A 5 -8.07 -20.41 -11.19
N ARG A 6 -8.35 -19.49 -12.11
CA ARG A 6 -7.79 -19.49 -13.46
C ARG A 6 -7.12 -18.15 -13.73
N TYR A 7 -6.07 -18.21 -14.51
CA TYR A 7 -5.48 -17.02 -15.10
C TYR A 7 -6.37 -16.49 -16.21
N VAL A 8 -6.38 -15.18 -16.38
CA VAL A 8 -6.97 -14.48 -17.51
C VAL A 8 -5.87 -13.84 -18.35
N VAL A 9 -6.14 -13.67 -19.62
CA VAL A 9 -5.26 -12.97 -20.55
C VAL A 9 -5.86 -11.58 -20.79
N LEU A 10 -5.12 -10.56 -20.43
CA LEU A 10 -5.50 -9.16 -20.65
C LEU A 10 -4.78 -8.66 -21.89
N ASP A 11 -5.54 -8.22 -22.88
CA ASP A 11 -5.00 -7.62 -24.11
C ASP A 11 -4.44 -6.24 -23.79
N LYS A 12 -3.28 -5.90 -24.36
CA LYS A 12 -2.68 -4.59 -24.26
C LYS A 12 -2.59 -3.93 -25.61
N LYS A 13 -2.92 -2.67 -25.69
CA LYS A 13 -2.78 -1.87 -26.92
C LYS A 13 -1.33 -1.81 -27.41
N PHE A 14 -0.36 -1.95 -26.51
CA PHE A 14 1.07 -1.97 -26.80
C PHE A 14 1.76 -3.03 -25.92
N GLY A 15 2.61 -3.85 -26.53
CA GLY A 15 3.37 -4.90 -25.84
C GLY A 15 2.68 -6.26 -25.81
N ALA A 16 3.23 -7.18 -25.03
CA ALA A 16 2.69 -8.53 -24.86
C ALA A 16 1.44 -8.52 -23.95
N PRO A 17 0.47 -9.43 -24.18
CA PRO A 17 -0.65 -9.61 -23.27
C PRO A 17 -0.19 -9.93 -21.86
N THR A 18 -0.90 -9.42 -20.86
CA THR A 18 -0.64 -9.75 -19.45
C THR A 18 -1.47 -10.97 -19.06
N ILE A 19 -0.81 -11.97 -18.49
CA ILE A 19 -1.46 -13.18 -17.95
C ILE A 19 -1.45 -13.06 -16.44
N THR A 20 -2.63 -12.97 -15.82
CA THR A 20 -2.74 -12.78 -14.37
C THR A 20 -4.01 -13.41 -13.81
N ASN A 21 -4.01 -13.69 -12.51
CA ASN A 21 -5.19 -14.07 -11.74
C ASN A 21 -5.49 -13.04 -10.61
N ASP A 22 -4.70 -11.97 -10.54
CA ASP A 22 -4.88 -10.92 -9.55
C ASP A 22 -6.10 -10.05 -9.85
N GLY A 23 -7.02 -9.97 -8.87
CA GLY A 23 -8.30 -9.30 -9.04
C GLY A 23 -8.20 -7.79 -9.24
N VAL A 24 -7.25 -7.10 -8.59
CA VAL A 24 -7.09 -5.66 -8.77
C VAL A 24 -6.50 -5.32 -10.13
N THR A 25 -5.52 -6.08 -10.60
CA THR A 25 -4.94 -5.93 -11.94
C THR A 25 -6.00 -6.12 -13.02
N ILE A 26 -6.81 -7.18 -12.88
CA ILE A 26 -7.92 -7.45 -13.80
C ILE A 26 -8.95 -6.32 -13.77
N ALA A 27 -9.37 -5.89 -12.57
CA ALA A 27 -10.40 -4.86 -12.42
C ALA A 27 -9.97 -3.50 -12.99
N ARG A 28 -8.67 -3.17 -12.95
CA ARG A 28 -8.13 -1.93 -13.52
C ARG A 28 -8.18 -1.87 -15.03
N GLU A 29 -8.06 -3.01 -15.70
CA GLU A 29 -8.02 -3.10 -17.17
C GLU A 29 -9.42 -3.26 -17.80
N ILE A 30 -10.46 -3.50 -17.00
CA ILE A 30 -11.82 -3.68 -17.54
C ILE A 30 -12.43 -2.33 -17.90
N GLU A 31 -12.73 -2.15 -19.19
CA GLU A 31 -13.51 -1.07 -19.74
C GLU A 31 -14.71 -1.64 -20.51
N ILE A 32 -15.89 -1.07 -20.29
CA ILE A 32 -17.15 -1.48 -20.94
C ILE A 32 -17.61 -0.36 -21.85
N GLU A 33 -18.04 -0.69 -23.07
CA GLU A 33 -18.45 0.30 -24.09
C GLU A 33 -19.65 1.14 -23.65
N ASP A 34 -20.63 0.52 -22.96
CA ASP A 34 -21.77 1.24 -22.43
C ASP A 34 -21.35 2.10 -21.22
N VAL A 35 -21.64 3.40 -21.28
CA VAL A 35 -21.24 4.38 -20.26
C VAL A 35 -21.83 4.09 -18.89
N PHE A 36 -23.06 3.60 -18.81
CA PHE A 36 -23.73 3.29 -17.54
C PHE A 36 -23.20 1.99 -16.93
N GLU A 37 -22.99 0.96 -17.76
CA GLU A 37 -22.37 -0.29 -17.32
C GLU A 37 -20.93 -0.04 -16.88
N ASN A 38 -20.19 0.83 -17.57
CA ASN A 38 -18.83 1.19 -17.21
C ASN A 38 -18.73 1.92 -15.86
N GLN A 39 -19.73 2.72 -15.49
CA GLN A 39 -19.81 3.29 -14.13
C GLN A 39 -19.87 2.19 -13.06
N GLY A 40 -20.65 1.13 -13.33
CA GLY A 40 -20.69 -0.05 -12.46
C GLY A 40 -19.34 -0.75 -12.35
N ALA A 41 -18.64 -0.92 -13.47
CA ALA A 41 -17.29 -1.50 -13.50
C ALA A 41 -16.29 -0.65 -12.70
N GLN A 42 -16.38 0.68 -12.78
CA GLN A 42 -15.54 1.59 -11.99
C GLN A 42 -15.78 1.47 -10.48
N LEU A 43 -17.04 1.33 -10.05
CA LEU A 43 -17.35 1.10 -8.63
C LEU A 43 -16.77 -0.23 -8.12
N VAL A 44 -16.80 -1.27 -8.95
CA VAL A 44 -16.18 -2.56 -8.60
C VAL A 44 -14.66 -2.46 -8.59
N ARG A 45 -14.06 -1.69 -9.49
CA ARG A 45 -12.62 -1.38 -9.49
C ARG A 45 -12.19 -0.71 -8.18
N GLU A 46 -13.00 0.22 -7.68
CA GLU A 46 -12.74 0.90 -6.39
C GLU A 46 -12.69 -0.09 -5.23
N VAL A 47 -13.60 -1.07 -5.19
CA VAL A 47 -13.58 -2.13 -4.17
C VAL A 47 -12.28 -2.94 -4.21
N ALA A 48 -11.84 -3.34 -5.40
CA ALA A 48 -10.60 -4.09 -5.57
C ALA A 48 -9.39 -3.26 -5.16
N THR A 49 -9.34 -1.98 -5.54
CA THR A 49 -8.24 -1.06 -5.23
C THR A 49 -8.17 -0.80 -3.72
N ALA A 50 -9.28 -0.46 -3.07
CA ALA A 50 -9.31 -0.23 -1.63
C ALA A 50 -8.88 -1.48 -0.82
N THR A 51 -9.25 -2.68 -1.28
CA THR A 51 -8.80 -3.93 -0.64
C THR A 51 -7.30 -4.13 -0.83
N ASN A 52 -6.78 -3.85 -2.01
CA ASN A 52 -5.35 -3.95 -2.30
C ASN A 52 -4.52 -2.99 -1.43
N ASP A 53 -4.97 -1.75 -1.29
CA ASP A 53 -4.26 -0.71 -0.54
C ASP A 53 -4.18 -1.02 0.97
N VAL A 54 -5.16 -1.75 1.51
CA VAL A 54 -5.20 -2.12 2.93
C VAL A 54 -4.53 -3.46 3.21
N ALA A 55 -4.77 -4.48 2.37
CA ALA A 55 -4.38 -5.87 2.65
C ALA A 55 -3.37 -6.45 1.65
N GLY A 56 -3.25 -5.89 0.45
CA GLY A 56 -2.38 -6.41 -0.62
C GLY A 56 -2.84 -7.75 -1.21
N ASP A 57 -3.90 -8.36 -0.67
CA ASP A 57 -4.44 -9.66 -1.09
C ASP A 57 -5.96 -9.69 -0.92
N GLY A 58 -6.61 -10.72 -1.47
CA GLY A 58 -8.05 -10.92 -1.35
C GLY A 58 -8.91 -10.05 -2.28
N THR A 59 -8.32 -9.37 -3.25
CA THR A 59 -9.00 -8.44 -4.17
C THR A 59 -10.10 -9.13 -5.00
N THR A 60 -9.87 -10.35 -5.47
CA THR A 60 -10.88 -11.16 -6.18
C THR A 60 -12.04 -11.54 -5.27
N THR A 61 -11.77 -11.89 -4.02
CA THR A 61 -12.80 -12.23 -3.02
C THR A 61 -13.66 -11.01 -2.70
N ALA A 62 -13.04 -9.85 -2.49
CA ALA A 62 -13.74 -8.60 -2.23
C ALA A 62 -14.65 -8.20 -3.39
N THR A 63 -14.17 -8.34 -4.63
CA THR A 63 -14.95 -8.11 -5.86
C THR A 63 -16.18 -9.03 -5.94
N LEU A 64 -16.03 -10.31 -5.64
CA LEU A 64 -17.13 -11.27 -5.63
C LEU A 64 -18.15 -10.95 -4.54
N LEU A 65 -17.69 -10.60 -3.34
CA LEU A 65 -18.57 -10.19 -2.24
C LEU A 65 -19.35 -8.94 -2.60
N ALA A 66 -18.70 -7.92 -3.15
CA ALA A 66 -19.37 -6.69 -3.61
C ALA A 66 -20.46 -7.00 -4.64
N GLN A 67 -20.14 -7.78 -5.68
CA GLN A 67 -21.11 -8.23 -6.67
C GLN A 67 -22.31 -8.93 -6.03
N THR A 68 -22.05 -9.84 -5.09
CA THR A 68 -23.08 -10.64 -4.44
C THR A 68 -24.00 -9.76 -3.58
N ILE A 69 -23.43 -8.85 -2.79
CA ILE A 69 -24.17 -7.90 -1.95
C ILE A 69 -25.05 -7.00 -2.82
N VAL A 70 -24.49 -6.41 -3.87
CA VAL A 70 -25.22 -5.55 -4.81
C VAL A 70 -26.36 -6.32 -5.48
N ARG A 71 -26.09 -7.51 -6.00
CA ARG A 71 -27.09 -8.34 -6.69
C ARG A 71 -28.27 -8.71 -5.78
N HIS A 72 -28.00 -9.06 -4.53
CA HIS A 72 -29.06 -9.38 -3.57
C HIS A 72 -29.75 -8.12 -3.06
N GLY A 73 -29.03 -7.04 -2.85
CA GLY A 73 -29.58 -5.74 -2.48
C GLY A 73 -30.57 -5.21 -3.50
N LEU A 74 -30.21 -5.22 -4.78
CA LEU A 74 -31.07 -4.78 -5.88
C LEU A 74 -32.37 -5.57 -5.97
N LYS A 75 -32.35 -6.88 -5.71
CA LYS A 75 -33.57 -7.70 -5.66
C LYS A 75 -34.54 -7.23 -4.57
N ASN A 76 -33.99 -6.87 -3.40
CA ASN A 76 -34.81 -6.37 -2.30
C ASN A 76 -35.35 -4.98 -2.58
N VAL A 77 -34.55 -4.09 -3.18
CA VAL A 77 -35.02 -2.75 -3.60
C VAL A 77 -36.14 -2.87 -4.67
N ALA A 78 -35.97 -3.75 -5.66
CA ALA A 78 -36.99 -4.01 -6.67
C ALA A 78 -38.27 -4.59 -6.07
N ALA A 79 -38.18 -5.31 -4.94
CA ALA A 79 -39.34 -5.80 -4.18
C ALA A 79 -39.94 -4.74 -3.25
N GLY A 80 -39.49 -3.50 -3.28
CA GLY A 80 -40.03 -2.38 -2.51
C GLY A 80 -39.33 -2.08 -1.17
N ALA A 81 -38.21 -2.71 -0.88
CA ALA A 81 -37.46 -2.39 0.32
C ALA A 81 -36.83 -0.98 0.24
N ASN A 82 -36.82 -0.27 1.37
CA ASN A 82 -36.17 1.05 1.44
C ASN A 82 -34.67 0.93 1.32
N PRO A 83 -33.99 1.55 0.31
CA PRO A 83 -32.56 1.44 0.09
C PRO A 83 -31.69 1.92 1.27
N LEU A 84 -32.10 2.98 1.96
CA LEU A 84 -31.38 3.52 3.12
C LEU A 84 -31.49 2.59 4.35
N ALA A 85 -32.61 1.93 4.53
CA ALA A 85 -32.77 0.94 5.58
C ALA A 85 -31.95 -0.32 5.27
N LEU A 86 -31.93 -0.75 4.02
CA LEU A 86 -31.13 -1.86 3.55
C LEU A 86 -29.63 -1.58 3.74
N ARG A 87 -29.15 -0.40 3.38
CA ARG A 87 -27.77 0.03 3.61
C ARG A 87 -27.39 -0.08 5.07
N ARG A 88 -28.18 0.48 5.99
CA ARG A 88 -27.91 0.38 7.44
C ARG A 88 -27.87 -1.06 7.93
N GLY A 89 -28.74 -1.91 7.41
CA GLY A 89 -28.75 -3.33 7.73
C GLY A 89 -27.47 -4.04 7.25
N ILE A 90 -26.99 -3.73 6.05
CA ILE A 90 -25.73 -4.25 5.51
C ILE A 90 -24.54 -3.80 6.37
N GLU A 91 -24.46 -2.50 6.68
CA GLU A 91 -23.39 -1.94 7.53
C GLU A 91 -23.35 -2.64 8.91
N SER A 92 -24.51 -2.74 9.58
CA SER A 92 -24.59 -3.44 10.88
C SER A 92 -24.21 -4.93 10.79
N ALA A 93 -24.57 -5.61 9.71
CA ALA A 93 -24.19 -7.00 9.50
C ALA A 93 -22.68 -7.15 9.25
N VAL A 94 -22.08 -6.22 8.49
CA VAL A 94 -20.65 -6.20 8.24
C VAL A 94 -19.88 -6.01 9.53
N ASP A 95 -20.27 -5.08 10.39
CA ASP A 95 -19.62 -4.85 11.69
C ASP A 95 -19.63 -6.13 12.54
N GLN A 96 -20.75 -6.82 12.64
CA GLN A 96 -20.87 -8.08 13.38
C GLN A 96 -20.00 -9.19 12.79
N VAL A 97 -19.97 -9.32 11.46
CA VAL A 97 -19.14 -10.33 10.78
C VAL A 97 -17.65 -10.03 10.98
N VAL A 98 -17.24 -8.77 10.89
CA VAL A 98 -15.84 -8.35 11.11
C VAL A 98 -15.40 -8.63 12.54
N GLU A 99 -16.26 -8.33 13.52
CA GLU A 99 -16.00 -8.64 14.93
C GLU A 99 -15.83 -10.15 15.15
N ASP A 100 -16.76 -10.95 14.63
CA ASP A 100 -16.69 -12.42 14.73
C ASP A 100 -15.44 -13.00 14.07
N LEU A 101 -15.07 -12.49 12.90
CA LEU A 101 -13.85 -12.88 12.19
C LEU A 101 -12.59 -12.58 13.01
N ARG A 102 -12.51 -11.39 13.62
CA ARG A 102 -11.37 -10.98 14.43
C ARG A 102 -11.25 -11.79 15.72
N GLU A 103 -12.35 -11.96 16.43
CA GLU A 103 -12.33 -12.54 17.76
C GLU A 103 -12.34 -14.08 17.78
N LYS A 104 -13.04 -14.71 16.81
CA LYS A 104 -13.27 -16.16 16.86
C LYS A 104 -12.64 -16.96 15.73
N GLN A 105 -12.44 -16.33 14.55
CA GLN A 105 -12.03 -17.07 13.36
C GLN A 105 -10.56 -16.82 13.01
N SER A 106 -10.04 -15.62 13.28
CA SER A 106 -8.64 -15.30 13.00
C SER A 106 -7.70 -15.97 14.00
N LYS A 107 -6.52 -16.32 13.52
CA LYS A 107 -5.42 -16.83 14.34
C LYS A 107 -4.23 -15.91 14.17
N GLU A 108 -3.59 -15.58 15.27
CA GLU A 108 -2.36 -14.79 15.24
C GLU A 108 -1.23 -15.59 14.57
N VAL A 109 -0.53 -14.92 13.65
CA VAL A 109 0.64 -15.48 12.97
C VAL A 109 1.88 -15.11 13.77
N GLY A 110 2.49 -16.09 14.44
CA GLY A 110 3.57 -15.82 15.41
C GLY A 110 4.93 -16.39 15.07
N GLY A 111 5.07 -17.24 14.06
CA GLY A 111 6.32 -17.92 13.76
C GLY A 111 6.68 -17.92 12.29
N LYS A 112 7.98 -18.06 12.00
CA LYS A 112 8.54 -18.05 10.63
C LYS A 112 7.81 -19.01 9.69
N GLU A 113 7.54 -20.26 10.14
CA GLU A 113 6.85 -21.26 9.33
C GLU A 113 5.42 -20.82 8.96
N GLN A 114 4.73 -20.15 9.87
CA GLN A 114 3.38 -19.62 9.58
C GLN A 114 3.44 -18.43 8.62
N ILE A 115 4.41 -17.56 8.79
CA ILE A 115 4.68 -16.44 7.86
C ILE A 115 4.97 -16.99 6.46
N ALA A 116 5.85 -18.00 6.36
CA ALA A 116 6.19 -18.63 5.09
C ALA A 116 4.94 -19.22 4.39
N ARG A 117 4.06 -19.88 5.14
CA ARG A 117 2.81 -20.45 4.59
C ARG A 117 1.86 -19.36 4.08
N VAL A 118 1.70 -18.27 4.83
CA VAL A 118 0.85 -17.16 4.41
C VAL A 118 1.41 -16.48 3.15
N ALA A 119 2.71 -16.21 3.14
CA ALA A 119 3.39 -15.64 1.99
C ALA A 119 3.34 -16.55 0.76
N ALA A 120 3.53 -17.87 0.93
CA ALA A 120 3.43 -18.86 -0.14
C ALA A 120 2.01 -18.94 -0.74
N ILE A 121 0.98 -18.83 0.08
CA ILE A 121 -0.41 -18.78 -0.41
C ILE A 121 -0.65 -17.52 -1.24
N SER A 122 -0.17 -16.37 -0.80
CA SER A 122 -0.35 -15.10 -1.49
C SER A 122 0.45 -15.04 -2.80
N ALA A 123 1.71 -15.50 -2.79
CA ALA A 123 2.56 -15.56 -3.97
C ALA A 123 2.22 -16.73 -4.92
N ALA A 124 1.45 -17.71 -4.46
CA ALA A 124 1.23 -19.00 -5.13
C ALA A 124 2.55 -19.77 -5.42
N ASP A 125 3.58 -19.54 -4.59
CA ASP A 125 4.91 -20.10 -4.74
C ASP A 125 5.57 -20.31 -3.36
N GLU A 126 6.03 -21.53 -3.08
CA GLU A 126 6.63 -21.89 -1.78
C GLU A 126 8.04 -21.30 -1.60
N GLU A 127 8.81 -21.16 -2.68
CA GLU A 127 10.17 -20.61 -2.64
C GLU A 127 10.10 -19.12 -2.29
N ILE A 128 9.23 -18.37 -2.95
CA ILE A 128 8.97 -16.96 -2.65
C ILE A 128 8.49 -16.80 -1.19
N GLY A 129 7.57 -17.66 -0.76
CA GLY A 129 7.06 -17.66 0.61
C GLY A 129 8.15 -17.82 1.67
N ASN A 130 9.08 -18.73 1.44
CA ASN A 130 10.22 -18.96 2.34
C ASN A 130 11.16 -17.76 2.39
N ILE A 131 11.50 -17.18 1.23
CA ILE A 131 12.38 -16.01 1.15
C ILE A 131 11.77 -14.80 1.86
N ILE A 132 10.47 -14.56 1.69
CA ILE A 132 9.76 -13.50 2.41
C ILE A 132 9.79 -13.74 3.92
N ALA A 133 9.61 -14.99 4.36
CA ALA A 133 9.69 -15.32 5.79
C ALA A 133 11.10 -15.12 6.35
N ASP A 134 12.14 -15.43 5.58
CA ASP A 134 13.54 -15.16 5.93
C ASP A 134 13.79 -13.65 6.05
N ALA A 135 13.26 -12.87 5.11
CA ALA A 135 13.34 -11.41 5.15
C ALA A 135 12.69 -10.85 6.43
N ILE A 136 11.44 -11.23 6.70
CA ILE A 136 10.68 -10.75 7.87
C ILE A 136 11.35 -11.18 9.17
N GLU A 137 11.89 -12.40 9.26
CA GLU A 137 12.63 -12.86 10.45
C GLU A 137 13.87 -11.99 10.71
N LYS A 138 14.57 -11.58 9.65
CA LYS A 138 15.80 -10.80 9.76
C LYS A 138 15.55 -9.32 10.07
N VAL A 139 14.56 -8.70 9.43
CA VAL A 139 14.23 -7.28 9.64
C VAL A 139 13.31 -7.05 10.84
N GLY A 140 12.63 -8.09 11.32
CA GLY A 140 11.67 -8.00 12.42
C GLY A 140 10.27 -7.59 11.97
N LYS A 141 9.32 -7.57 12.93
CA LYS A 141 7.90 -7.31 12.67
C LYS A 141 7.60 -5.91 12.14
N ASP A 142 8.45 -4.96 12.47
CA ASP A 142 8.31 -3.55 12.07
C ASP A 142 9.18 -3.19 10.85
N GLY A 143 9.90 -4.18 10.31
CA GLY A 143 10.75 -4.00 9.14
C GLY A 143 9.93 -3.92 7.85
N VAL A 144 10.43 -3.17 6.88
CA VAL A 144 9.82 -3.04 5.56
C VAL A 144 10.43 -4.08 4.63
N VAL A 145 9.58 -4.83 3.93
CA VAL A 145 9.96 -5.77 2.89
C VAL A 145 9.38 -5.28 1.57
N ASN A 146 10.23 -4.89 0.63
CA ASN A 146 9.87 -4.50 -0.72
C ASN A 146 10.19 -5.63 -1.69
N VAL A 147 9.41 -5.76 -2.75
CA VAL A 147 9.63 -6.69 -3.84
C VAL A 147 9.83 -5.88 -5.12
N GLU A 148 10.97 -6.07 -5.76
CA GLU A 148 11.36 -5.36 -6.97
C GLU A 148 11.80 -6.35 -8.05
N GLU A 149 11.77 -5.92 -9.32
CA GLU A 149 12.23 -6.72 -10.44
C GLU A 149 13.78 -6.70 -10.47
N GLY A 150 14.40 -7.87 -10.32
CA GLY A 150 15.86 -8.02 -10.31
C GLY A 150 16.47 -7.94 -11.71
N GLN A 151 17.77 -7.64 -11.77
CA GLN A 151 18.56 -7.65 -13.01
C GLN A 151 19.14 -9.04 -13.33
N THR A 152 19.14 -9.94 -12.35
CA THR A 152 19.70 -11.30 -12.42
C THR A 152 18.60 -12.35 -12.53
N PHE A 153 18.99 -13.59 -12.90
CA PHE A 153 18.06 -14.71 -12.87
C PHE A 153 17.96 -15.29 -11.47
N GLY A 154 16.74 -15.54 -11.01
CA GLY A 154 16.44 -16.11 -9.70
C GLY A 154 15.95 -15.07 -8.70
N LEU A 155 15.85 -15.50 -7.43
CA LEU A 155 15.42 -14.66 -6.32
C LEU A 155 16.64 -14.25 -5.50
N GLU A 156 16.80 -12.98 -5.29
CA GLU A 156 17.86 -12.41 -4.45
C GLU A 156 17.24 -11.69 -3.25
N LEU A 157 17.92 -11.75 -2.11
CA LEU A 157 17.50 -11.08 -0.89
C LEU A 157 18.59 -10.10 -0.47
N GLU A 158 18.31 -8.82 -0.62
CA GLU A 158 19.19 -7.75 -0.17
C GLU A 158 18.67 -7.15 1.14
N PHE A 159 19.60 -6.82 2.03
CA PHE A 159 19.29 -6.15 3.29
C PHE A 159 19.99 -4.81 3.34
N THR A 160 19.20 -3.79 3.62
CA THR A 160 19.68 -2.44 3.87
C THR A 160 19.48 -2.13 5.36
N GLU A 161 20.53 -1.71 6.04
CA GLU A 161 20.39 -1.18 7.39
C GLU A 161 19.76 0.19 7.32
N GLY A 162 18.71 0.41 8.11
CA GLY A 162 17.91 1.63 8.06
C GLY A 162 16.65 1.50 7.21
N MET A 163 16.25 2.59 6.56
CA MET A 163 15.07 2.65 5.72
C MET A 163 15.39 3.37 4.42
N GLN A 164 15.00 2.78 3.29
CA GLN A 164 15.14 3.37 1.96
C GLN A 164 13.80 3.94 1.49
N PHE A 165 13.82 5.14 0.92
CA PHE A 165 12.65 5.80 0.35
C PHE A 165 12.89 6.04 -1.14
N ASP A 166 11.83 5.96 -1.93
CA ASP A 166 11.86 6.28 -3.38
C ASP A 166 12.05 7.77 -3.67
N LYS A 167 11.92 8.62 -2.65
CA LYS A 167 12.05 10.07 -2.76
C LYS A 167 13.23 10.56 -1.95
N GLY A 168 14.09 11.32 -2.61
CA GLY A 168 15.23 11.99 -2.01
C GLY A 168 14.91 13.41 -1.52
N TYR A 169 15.90 14.28 -1.55
CA TYR A 169 15.78 15.68 -1.14
C TYR A 169 14.81 16.47 -2.04
N LEU A 170 14.09 17.42 -1.44
CA LEU A 170 13.11 18.24 -2.14
C LEU A 170 13.73 19.33 -3.01
N SER A 171 14.97 19.75 -2.74
CA SER A 171 15.64 20.83 -3.43
C SER A 171 17.11 20.53 -3.66
N PRO A 172 17.67 20.86 -4.85
CA PRO A 172 19.09 20.74 -5.12
C PRO A 172 19.99 21.54 -4.16
N TYR A 173 19.44 22.56 -3.50
CA TYR A 173 20.16 23.34 -2.50
C TYR A 173 20.45 22.57 -1.21
N MET A 174 19.83 21.41 -1.01
CA MET A 174 20.08 20.53 0.13
C MET A 174 21.27 19.57 -0.09
N ILE A 175 21.91 19.61 -1.26
CA ILE A 175 23.05 18.78 -1.60
C ILE A 175 24.26 19.20 -0.76
N THR A 176 24.85 18.23 -0.04
CA THR A 176 26.08 18.43 0.75
C THR A 176 27.32 18.00 -0.01
N ASP A 177 27.23 17.06 -0.93
CA ASP A 177 28.28 16.60 -1.84
C ASP A 177 27.89 16.87 -3.30
N ALA A 178 28.46 17.94 -3.87
CA ALA A 178 28.16 18.37 -5.23
C ALA A 178 28.75 17.44 -6.31
N GLU A 179 29.81 16.67 -5.99
CA GLU A 179 30.41 15.76 -6.97
C GLU A 179 29.54 14.50 -7.15
N ARG A 180 28.96 14.01 -6.07
CA ARG A 180 28.09 12.84 -6.08
C ARG A 180 26.60 13.18 -6.21
N MET A 181 26.26 14.45 -6.14
CA MET A 181 24.85 14.90 -6.10
C MET A 181 24.06 14.28 -4.94
N GLU A 182 24.70 14.16 -3.77
CA GLU A 182 24.14 13.54 -2.59
C GLU A 182 23.99 14.53 -1.42
N ALA A 183 22.98 14.32 -0.59
CA ALA A 183 22.83 14.97 0.69
C ALA A 183 23.17 13.97 1.80
N VAL A 184 24.39 14.04 2.32
CA VAL A 184 24.90 13.16 3.38
C VAL A 184 24.85 13.91 4.71
N LEU A 185 24.15 13.35 5.68
CA LEU A 185 24.01 13.90 7.01
C LEU A 185 24.57 12.90 8.03
N ASP A 186 25.58 13.32 8.78
CA ASP A 186 26.20 12.49 9.80
C ASP A 186 25.52 12.69 11.15
N GLU A 187 25.04 11.61 11.75
CA GLU A 187 24.29 11.61 13.02
C GLU A 187 23.18 12.66 13.12
N PRO A 188 22.26 12.79 12.14
CA PRO A 188 21.26 13.84 12.16
C PRO A 188 20.23 13.65 13.27
N TYR A 189 19.65 14.77 13.72
CA TYR A 189 18.34 14.70 14.35
C TYR A 189 17.28 14.40 13.29
N VAL A 190 16.24 13.64 13.65
CA VAL A 190 15.16 13.27 12.74
C VAL A 190 13.84 13.85 13.23
N LEU A 191 13.25 14.73 12.42
CA LEU A 191 11.89 15.25 12.63
C LEU A 191 10.93 14.54 11.70
N ILE A 192 9.96 13.83 12.27
CA ILE A 192 8.91 13.15 11.50
C ILE A 192 7.59 13.91 11.69
N ALA A 193 7.00 14.37 10.59
CA ALA A 193 5.75 15.12 10.60
C ALA A 193 4.75 14.51 9.60
N ASN A 194 3.61 14.03 10.09
CA ASN A 194 2.54 13.51 9.23
C ASN A 194 1.64 14.66 8.72
N GLN A 195 2.26 15.75 8.26
CA GLN A 195 1.59 16.91 7.69
C GLN A 195 2.53 17.68 6.75
N LYS A 196 1.96 18.57 5.94
CA LYS A 196 2.73 19.49 5.13
C LYS A 196 3.35 20.59 6.01
N ILE A 197 4.58 20.96 5.72
CA ILE A 197 5.29 22.05 6.36
C ILE A 197 5.24 23.26 5.42
N GLY A 198 4.28 24.17 5.64
CA GLY A 198 4.09 25.36 4.79
C GLY A 198 4.67 26.63 5.39
N ALA A 199 4.76 26.73 6.70
CA ALA A 199 5.20 27.95 7.38
C ALA A 199 6.46 27.70 8.23
N VAL A 200 7.41 28.63 8.17
CA VAL A 200 8.66 28.59 8.96
C VAL A 200 8.39 28.47 10.48
N LYS A 201 7.34 29.14 10.95
CA LYS A 201 6.95 29.12 12.38
C LYS A 201 6.66 27.71 12.92
N ASP A 202 6.27 26.79 12.05
CA ASP A 202 5.90 25.41 12.46
C ASP A 202 7.14 24.58 12.80
N VAL A 203 8.29 24.88 12.21
CA VAL A 203 9.57 24.20 12.43
C VAL A 203 10.58 25.02 13.24
N LEU A 204 10.37 26.33 13.37
CA LEU A 204 11.30 27.25 14.03
C LEU A 204 11.74 26.78 15.43
N PRO A 205 10.84 26.32 16.34
CA PRO A 205 11.25 25.85 17.65
C PRO A 205 12.19 24.66 17.63
N VAL A 206 12.04 23.79 16.63
CA VAL A 206 12.93 22.62 16.42
C VAL A 206 14.26 23.08 15.83
N LEU A 207 14.22 23.95 14.82
CA LEU A 207 15.44 24.50 14.20
C LEU A 207 16.34 25.22 15.22
N GLU A 208 15.78 26.02 16.10
CA GLU A 208 16.52 26.69 17.16
C GLU A 208 17.27 25.72 18.08
N GLN A 209 16.63 24.61 18.46
CA GLN A 209 17.26 23.60 19.31
C GLN A 209 18.35 22.82 18.54
N VAL A 210 18.10 22.50 17.28
CA VAL A 210 19.05 21.79 16.42
C VAL A 210 20.31 22.63 16.17
N ILE A 211 20.14 23.94 15.88
CA ILE A 211 21.25 24.88 15.67
C ILE A 211 22.10 24.99 16.97
N GLN A 212 21.46 25.07 18.14
CA GLN A 212 22.18 25.08 19.41
C GLN A 212 22.98 23.79 19.65
N ALA A 213 22.48 22.68 19.21
CA ALA A 213 23.14 21.38 19.34
C ALA A 213 24.26 21.15 18.31
N GLY A 214 24.33 21.96 17.23
CA GLY A 214 25.36 21.88 16.18
C GLY A 214 25.33 20.60 15.36
N ARG A 215 24.16 19.95 15.23
CA ARG A 215 23.97 18.71 14.48
C ARG A 215 23.04 18.95 13.29
N PRO A 216 23.19 18.18 12.19
CA PRO A 216 22.28 18.30 11.06
C PRO A 216 20.86 17.81 11.42
N LEU A 217 19.87 18.27 10.66
CA LEU A 217 18.47 17.90 10.81
C LEU A 217 17.95 17.24 9.53
N LEU A 218 17.43 16.02 9.67
CA LEU A 218 16.64 15.35 8.63
C LEU A 218 15.16 15.57 8.93
N ILE A 219 14.42 16.11 7.98
CA ILE A 219 12.97 16.28 8.08
C ILE A 219 12.27 15.31 7.14
N VAL A 220 11.43 14.44 7.69
CA VAL A 220 10.55 13.53 6.96
C VAL A 220 9.12 14.04 7.13
N ALA A 221 8.55 14.62 6.08
CA ALA A 221 7.22 15.21 6.09
C ALA A 221 6.42 14.79 4.84
N ALA A 222 5.10 14.98 4.89
CA ALA A 222 4.26 14.70 3.72
C ALA A 222 4.62 15.60 2.52
N ASP A 223 4.99 16.85 2.79
CA ASP A 223 5.47 17.81 1.79
C ASP A 223 6.09 19.02 2.51
N ALA A 224 6.92 19.81 1.81
CA ALA A 224 7.40 21.12 2.25
C ALA A 224 7.22 22.13 1.13
N GLU A 225 6.45 23.17 1.40
CA GLU A 225 6.10 24.18 0.37
C GLU A 225 6.15 25.61 0.94
N GLY A 226 6.09 26.60 0.07
CA GLY A 226 6.03 27.99 0.45
C GLY A 226 7.34 28.55 1.03
N GLU A 227 7.23 29.32 2.11
CA GLU A 227 8.36 30.03 2.74
C GLU A 227 9.27 29.11 3.57
N SER A 228 8.82 27.89 3.91
CA SER A 228 9.59 26.95 4.70
C SER A 228 10.77 26.35 3.93
N LEU A 229 10.59 26.05 2.65
CA LEU A 229 11.60 25.39 1.85
C LEU A 229 12.91 26.19 1.70
N PRO A 230 12.91 27.49 1.35
CA PRO A 230 14.13 28.29 1.31
C PRO A 230 14.83 28.38 2.68
N THR A 231 14.05 28.51 3.75
CA THR A 231 14.60 28.61 5.10
C THR A 231 15.29 27.33 5.56
N ILE A 232 14.70 26.18 5.26
CA ILE A 232 15.28 24.87 5.59
C ILE A 232 16.53 24.59 4.73
N SER A 233 16.57 25.07 3.47
CA SER A 233 17.68 24.79 2.54
C SER A 233 18.89 25.70 2.71
N VAL A 234 18.79 26.80 3.45
CA VAL A 234 19.91 27.77 3.65
C VAL A 234 20.61 27.59 4.99
N ASN A 235 20.03 26.88 5.92
CA ASN A 235 20.58 26.53 7.23
C ASN A 235 20.98 25.05 7.29
#